data_1eab56e9dc3b10b6236ab941579ead36
#
_entry.id   1eab56e9dc3b10b6236ab941579ead36
#
_cell.length_a   1.000
_cell.length_b   1.000
_cell.length_c   1.000
_cell.angle_alpha   90.00
_cell.angle_beta   90.00
_cell.angle_gamma   90.00
#
_symmetry.space_group_name_H-M   'P 1'
#
loop_
_entity.id
_entity.type
_entity.pdbx_description
1 polymer ?
#
loop_
_entity_poly.entity_id
_entity_poly.type
_entity_poly.pdbx_seq_one_letter_code
_entity_poly.pdbx_strand_id
1 'polypeptide(L)'
;MIEVSYPGGLAVNAAVNGFTIRTDQPEAAGGGGTAPSPFDLFLVSIAACAGYYALRFCRERGLSTLGLRVSLGAERDDAHKKIARIRIAIDLPEGFPERYRAAMLRSVSQCSVKRHLEEPPAFEFSARAAAVATSAERELALSAV
;
A
#
# COMPACT_ATOMS: atom_id res chain seq x y z
N MET A 1 6.79 -9.55 -11.65
CA MET A 1 6.88 -8.21 -12.29
C MET A 1 5.59 -7.49 -11.98
N ILE A 2 5.61 -6.17 -11.87
CA ILE A 2 4.41 -5.32 -11.76
C ILE A 2 4.29 -4.57 -13.08
N GLU A 3 3.11 -4.60 -13.68
CA GLU A 3 2.81 -3.90 -14.92
C GLU A 3 1.62 -2.97 -14.71
N VAL A 4 1.64 -1.81 -15.35
CA VAL A 4 0.57 -0.83 -15.21
C VAL A 4 -0.17 -0.63 -16.53
N SER A 5 -1.47 -0.32 -16.43
CA SER A 5 -2.34 0.03 -17.55
C SER A 5 -3.15 1.29 -17.23
N TYR A 6 -3.63 1.94 -18.27
CA TYR A 6 -4.29 3.24 -18.22
C TYR A 6 -5.72 3.12 -18.73
N PRO A 7 -6.72 2.84 -17.85
CA PRO A 7 -8.10 2.62 -18.27
C PRO A 7 -8.85 3.88 -18.72
N GLY A 8 -8.29 5.07 -18.43
CA GLY A 8 -8.84 6.37 -18.81
C GLY A 8 -8.72 7.41 -17.70
N GLY A 9 -8.86 8.69 -18.05
CA GLY A 9 -8.68 9.80 -17.12
C GLY A 9 -7.30 9.79 -16.48
N LEU A 10 -7.25 9.89 -15.14
CA LEU A 10 -6.03 9.74 -14.33
C LEU A 10 -5.97 8.41 -13.58
N ALA A 11 -6.83 7.45 -13.93
CA ALA A 11 -6.82 6.13 -13.33
C ALA A 11 -5.62 5.31 -13.85
N VAL A 12 -5.02 4.55 -12.95
CA VAL A 12 -3.92 3.63 -13.24
C VAL A 12 -4.20 2.31 -12.55
N ASN A 13 -4.24 1.21 -13.31
CA ASN A 13 -4.35 -0.12 -12.75
C ASN A 13 -2.97 -0.79 -12.73
N ALA A 14 -2.65 -1.51 -11.67
CA ALA A 14 -1.44 -2.30 -11.55
C ALA A 14 -1.76 -3.79 -11.45
N ALA A 15 -1.17 -4.60 -12.33
CA ALA A 15 -1.26 -6.06 -12.27
C ALA A 15 -0.07 -6.63 -11.51
N VAL A 16 -0.34 -7.47 -10.50
CA VAL A 16 0.67 -8.11 -9.67
C VAL A 16 0.19 -9.49 -9.20
N ASN A 17 0.95 -10.54 -9.46
CA ASN A 17 0.68 -11.90 -8.98
C ASN A 17 -0.78 -12.38 -9.24
N GLY A 18 -1.36 -12.04 -10.39
CA GLY A 18 -2.73 -12.40 -10.75
C GLY A 18 -3.82 -11.48 -10.16
N PHE A 19 -3.46 -10.46 -9.37
CA PHE A 19 -4.38 -9.45 -8.86
C PHE A 19 -4.30 -8.17 -9.68
N THR A 20 -5.42 -7.46 -9.76
CA THR A 20 -5.47 -6.10 -10.30
C THR A 20 -5.72 -5.12 -9.15
N ILE A 21 -4.79 -4.22 -8.93
CA ILE A 21 -4.91 -3.11 -7.99
C ILE A 21 -5.33 -1.87 -8.77
N ARG A 22 -6.53 -1.38 -8.48
CA ARG A 22 -7.08 -0.17 -9.12
C ARG A 22 -6.64 1.05 -8.32
N THR A 23 -6.22 2.10 -9.03
CA THR A 23 -5.95 3.41 -8.43
C THR A 23 -6.52 4.53 -9.29
N ASP A 24 -6.85 5.64 -8.65
CA ASP A 24 -7.24 6.88 -9.33
C ASP A 24 -6.69 8.08 -8.55
N GLN A 25 -6.72 9.25 -9.14
CA GLN A 25 -6.46 10.48 -8.40
C GLN A 25 -7.76 11.01 -7.78
N PRO A 26 -7.70 11.71 -6.63
CA PRO A 26 -8.88 12.37 -6.07
C PRO A 26 -9.39 13.47 -7.01
N GLU A 27 -10.67 13.79 -6.94
CA GLU A 27 -11.31 14.83 -7.76
C GLU A 27 -10.57 16.18 -7.65
N ALA A 28 -10.15 16.56 -6.44
CA ALA A 28 -9.36 17.77 -6.20
C ALA A 28 -8.01 17.81 -6.93
N ALA A 29 -7.51 16.65 -7.38
CA ALA A 29 -6.30 16.51 -8.20
C ALA A 29 -6.60 16.21 -9.68
N GLY A 30 -7.88 16.37 -10.10
CA GLY A 30 -8.32 16.19 -11.48
C GLY A 30 -8.66 14.74 -11.86
N GLY A 31 -8.67 13.81 -10.91
CA GLY A 31 -9.11 12.43 -11.11
C GLY A 31 -10.62 12.26 -10.96
N GLY A 32 -11.09 11.03 -11.10
CA GLY A 32 -12.48 10.66 -10.90
C GLY A 32 -12.82 10.21 -9.47
N GLY A 33 -11.82 10.05 -8.60
CA GLY A 33 -12.00 9.55 -7.23
C GLY A 33 -12.57 8.12 -7.17
N THR A 34 -12.41 7.33 -8.22
CA THR A 34 -13.07 6.02 -8.38
C THR A 34 -12.35 4.88 -7.64
N ALA A 35 -11.16 5.14 -7.14
CA ALA A 35 -10.32 4.20 -6.37
C ALA A 35 -9.35 4.97 -5.46
N PRO A 36 -8.73 4.31 -4.46
CA PRO A 36 -7.67 4.93 -3.67
C PRO A 36 -6.53 5.44 -4.55
N SER A 37 -5.91 6.55 -4.15
CA SER A 37 -4.71 7.03 -4.86
C SER A 37 -3.52 6.07 -4.64
N PRO A 38 -2.51 6.07 -5.52
CA PRO A 38 -1.29 5.30 -5.30
C PRO A 38 -0.62 5.63 -3.95
N PHE A 39 -0.75 6.89 -3.50
CA PHE A 39 -0.21 7.30 -2.20
C PHE A 39 -1.02 6.74 -1.01
N ASP A 40 -2.33 6.61 -1.15
CA ASP A 40 -3.15 5.93 -0.15
C ASP A 40 -2.75 4.46 -0.02
N LEU A 41 -2.48 3.78 -1.15
CA LEU A 41 -2.00 2.40 -1.14
C LEU A 41 -0.62 2.27 -0.46
N PHE A 42 0.25 3.26 -0.58
CA PHE A 42 1.50 3.32 0.17
C PHE A 42 1.24 3.32 1.69
N LEU A 43 0.34 4.17 2.18
CA LEU A 43 -0.04 4.20 3.60
C LEU A 43 -0.75 2.90 4.03
N VAL A 44 -1.64 2.38 3.19
CA VAL A 44 -2.32 1.09 3.41
C VAL A 44 -1.31 -0.05 3.51
N SER A 45 -0.27 -0.08 2.69
CA SER A 45 0.76 -1.11 2.75
C SER A 45 1.50 -1.15 4.08
N ILE A 46 1.79 0.02 4.66
CA ILE A 46 2.41 0.14 5.99
C ILE A 46 1.45 -0.38 7.07
N ALA A 47 0.19 0.06 7.05
CA ALA A 47 -0.81 -0.34 8.04
C ALA A 47 -1.10 -1.84 7.97
N ALA A 48 -1.30 -2.39 6.78
CA ALA A 48 -1.57 -3.81 6.55
C ALA A 48 -0.39 -4.69 6.97
N CYS A 49 0.84 -4.28 6.65
CA CYS A 49 2.04 -4.98 7.07
C CYS A 49 2.16 -4.98 8.61
N ALA A 50 1.95 -3.85 9.27
CA ALA A 50 1.93 -3.75 10.73
C ALA A 50 0.83 -4.65 11.34
N GLY A 51 -0.36 -4.64 10.74
CA GLY A 51 -1.50 -5.50 11.12
C GLY A 51 -1.19 -7.00 11.01
N TYR A 52 -0.50 -7.40 9.95
CA TYR A 52 -0.05 -8.79 9.80
C TYR A 52 0.85 -9.22 10.95
N TYR A 53 1.82 -8.41 11.36
CA TYR A 53 2.69 -8.75 12.49
C TYR A 53 1.94 -8.78 13.82
N ALA A 54 0.96 -7.91 14.04
CA ALA A 54 0.10 -7.94 15.22
C ALA A 54 -0.75 -9.22 15.26
N LEU A 55 -1.39 -9.57 14.14
CA LEU A 55 -2.18 -10.78 14.00
C LEU A 55 -1.33 -12.04 14.24
N ARG A 56 -0.18 -12.12 13.59
CA ARG A 56 0.76 -13.23 13.73
C ARG A 56 1.22 -13.41 15.17
N PHE A 57 1.58 -12.31 15.85
CA PHE A 57 1.97 -12.33 17.26
C PHE A 57 0.91 -12.97 18.16
N CYS A 58 -0.36 -12.59 17.97
CA CYS A 58 -1.46 -13.17 18.73
C CYS A 58 -1.63 -14.66 18.42
N ARG A 59 -1.65 -15.04 17.15
CA ARG A 59 -1.85 -16.44 16.73
C ARG A 59 -0.76 -17.38 17.25
N GLU A 60 0.50 -16.99 17.16
CA GLU A 60 1.63 -17.80 17.63
C GLU A 60 1.60 -18.03 19.15
N ARG A 61 0.84 -17.22 19.90
CA ARG A 61 0.72 -17.31 21.37
C ARG A 61 -0.64 -17.75 21.86
N GLY A 62 -1.53 -18.16 20.95
CA GLY A 62 -2.89 -18.55 21.30
C GLY A 62 -3.72 -17.43 21.94
N LEU A 63 -3.38 -16.15 21.64
CA LEU A 63 -4.12 -15.00 22.14
C LEU A 63 -5.32 -14.70 21.24
N SER A 64 -6.40 -14.19 21.86
CA SER A 64 -7.56 -13.70 21.11
C SER A 64 -7.15 -12.59 20.12
N THR A 65 -7.80 -12.59 18.97
CA THR A 65 -7.70 -11.49 18.00
C THR A 65 -8.99 -10.68 17.92
N LEU A 66 -9.99 -11.02 18.74
CA LEU A 66 -11.25 -10.30 18.79
C LEU A 66 -11.02 -8.89 19.36
N GLY A 67 -11.34 -7.86 18.57
CA GLY A 67 -11.07 -6.47 18.92
C GLY A 67 -9.64 -6.00 18.60
N LEU A 68 -8.74 -6.87 18.10
CA LEU A 68 -7.45 -6.43 17.60
C LEU A 68 -7.64 -5.48 16.41
N ARG A 69 -7.12 -4.26 16.54
CA ARG A 69 -7.19 -3.25 15.47
C ARG A 69 -5.84 -2.56 15.33
N VAL A 70 -5.45 -2.26 14.11
CA VAL A 70 -4.29 -1.40 13.83
C VAL A 70 -4.77 -0.21 13.02
N SER A 71 -4.44 0.97 13.48
CA SER A 71 -4.73 2.23 12.80
C SER A 71 -3.45 2.98 12.50
N LEU A 72 -3.46 3.74 11.40
CA LEU A 72 -2.35 4.57 10.96
C LEU A 72 -2.84 6.01 10.79
N GLY A 73 -2.14 6.94 11.42
CA GLY A 73 -2.26 8.37 11.18
C GLY A 73 -0.99 8.91 10.54
N ALA A 74 -1.14 9.79 9.55
CA ALA A 74 -0.03 10.44 8.87
C ALA A 74 -0.11 11.96 9.08
N GLU A 75 0.97 12.56 9.59
CA GLU A 75 1.10 14.01 9.72
C GLU A 75 1.89 14.55 8.53
N ARG A 76 1.31 15.52 7.84
CA ARG A 76 1.94 16.17 6.69
C ARG A 76 2.84 17.32 7.15
N ASP A 77 3.93 17.47 6.45
CA ASP A 77 4.73 18.69 6.42
C ASP A 77 4.37 19.43 5.12
N ASP A 78 3.53 20.43 5.23
CA ASP A 78 3.04 21.17 4.05
C ASP A 78 4.13 22.02 3.39
N ALA A 79 5.12 22.47 4.17
CA ALA A 79 6.25 23.24 3.63
C ALA A 79 7.11 22.40 2.68
N HIS A 80 7.30 21.12 2.98
CA HIS A 80 8.10 20.19 2.18
C HIS A 80 7.24 19.22 1.36
N LYS A 81 5.92 19.34 1.39
CA LYS A 81 4.95 18.49 0.68
C LYS A 81 5.17 16.99 0.90
N LYS A 82 5.54 16.59 2.12
CA LYS A 82 5.85 15.21 2.49
C LYS A 82 5.16 14.81 3.80
N ILE A 83 5.17 13.51 4.11
CA ILE A 83 4.77 13.04 5.43
C ILE A 83 5.93 13.26 6.41
N ALA A 84 5.68 14.01 7.47
CA ALA A 84 6.64 14.27 8.54
C ALA A 84 6.66 13.13 9.57
N ARG A 85 5.49 12.52 9.84
CA ARG A 85 5.36 11.48 10.85
C ARG A 85 4.25 10.51 10.52
N ILE A 86 4.50 9.23 10.76
CA ILE A 86 3.50 8.17 10.73
C ILE A 86 3.35 7.64 12.15
N ARG A 87 2.11 7.64 12.66
CA ARG A 87 1.75 7.01 13.93
C ARG A 87 0.97 5.74 13.66
N ILE A 88 1.39 4.64 14.28
CA ILE A 88 0.67 3.36 14.24
C ILE A 88 0.18 3.10 15.65
N ALA A 89 -1.13 2.99 15.82
CA ALA A 89 -1.76 2.61 17.07
C ALA A 89 -2.33 1.20 16.96
N ILE A 90 -2.25 0.44 18.07
CA ILE A 90 -2.74 -0.93 18.15
C ILE A 90 -3.73 -0.99 19.30
N ASP A 91 -5.00 -1.24 18.99
CA ASP A 91 -6.00 -1.57 19.99
C ASP A 91 -5.85 -3.07 20.27
N LEU A 92 -5.53 -3.39 21.50
CA LEU A 92 -5.32 -4.77 21.93
C LEU A 92 -6.65 -5.42 22.31
N PRO A 93 -6.81 -6.74 22.09
CA PRO A 93 -7.98 -7.48 22.53
C PRO A 93 -8.24 -7.32 24.04
N GLU A 94 -9.50 -7.46 24.43
CA GLU A 94 -9.85 -7.55 25.86
C GLU A 94 -9.12 -8.70 26.52
N GLY A 95 -8.60 -8.46 27.72
CA GLY A 95 -7.81 -9.45 28.46
C GLY A 95 -6.42 -9.71 27.89
N PHE A 96 -5.93 -8.88 26.97
CA PHE A 96 -4.58 -9.04 26.44
C PHE A 96 -3.54 -8.91 27.59
N PRO A 97 -2.64 -9.92 27.77
CA PRO A 97 -1.71 -9.92 28.89
C PRO A 97 -0.72 -8.76 28.83
N GLU A 98 -0.65 -7.97 29.89
CA GLU A 98 0.22 -6.78 29.98
C GLU A 98 1.70 -7.10 29.68
N ARG A 99 2.17 -8.28 30.16
CA ARG A 99 3.55 -8.75 29.91
C ARG A 99 3.92 -8.86 28.43
N TYR A 100 2.94 -8.97 27.53
CA TYR A 100 3.16 -9.08 26.10
C TYR A 100 3.06 -7.76 25.33
N ARG A 101 2.61 -6.67 25.96
CA ARG A 101 2.43 -5.37 25.30
C ARG A 101 3.72 -4.87 24.63
N ALA A 102 4.82 -4.86 25.36
CA ALA A 102 6.11 -4.43 24.80
C ALA A 102 6.61 -5.38 23.68
N ALA A 103 6.35 -6.68 23.80
CA ALA A 103 6.72 -7.65 22.78
C ALA A 103 5.85 -7.51 21.52
N MET A 104 4.57 -7.18 21.66
CA MET A 104 3.67 -6.84 20.54
C MET A 104 4.21 -5.64 19.76
N LEU A 105 4.57 -4.55 20.44
CA LEU A 105 5.13 -3.37 19.77
C LEU A 105 6.43 -3.69 19.03
N ARG A 106 7.33 -4.48 19.61
CA ARG A 106 8.53 -4.97 18.92
C ARG A 106 8.20 -5.83 17.71
N SER A 107 7.18 -6.69 17.80
CA SER A 107 6.72 -7.50 16.65
C SER A 107 6.24 -6.62 15.51
N VAL A 108 5.38 -5.67 15.78
CA VAL A 108 4.84 -4.75 14.77
C VAL A 108 5.93 -3.88 14.15
N SER A 109 6.94 -3.49 14.91
CA SER A 109 8.09 -2.73 14.39
C SER A 109 8.94 -3.51 13.38
N GLN A 110 8.76 -4.83 13.26
CA GLN A 110 9.40 -5.68 12.24
C GLN A 110 8.78 -5.52 10.83
N CYS A 111 7.76 -4.67 10.67
CA CYS A 111 7.09 -4.42 9.39
C CYS A 111 8.12 -4.22 8.26
N SER A 112 8.07 -5.10 7.26
CA SER A 112 9.03 -5.09 6.14
C SER A 112 8.93 -3.80 5.34
N VAL A 113 7.72 -3.26 5.15
CA VAL A 113 7.51 -1.98 4.46
C VAL A 113 8.21 -0.85 5.21
N LYS A 114 8.03 -0.77 6.55
CA LYS A 114 8.70 0.24 7.39
C LYS A 114 10.23 0.15 7.26
N ARG A 115 10.79 -1.07 7.32
CA ARG A 115 12.24 -1.27 7.19
C ARG A 115 12.80 -0.78 5.86
N HIS A 116 12.05 -0.97 4.76
CA HIS A 116 12.44 -0.44 3.45
C HIS A 116 12.33 1.08 3.36
N LEU A 117 11.60 1.73 4.26
CA LEU A 117 11.59 3.20 4.37
C LEU A 117 12.76 3.74 5.21
N GLU A 118 13.22 2.98 6.19
CA GLU A 118 14.39 3.31 7.02
C GLU A 118 15.71 3.10 6.25
N GLU A 119 15.73 2.09 5.38
CA GLU A 119 16.86 1.76 4.49
C GLU A 119 16.32 1.67 3.05
N PRO A 120 16.08 2.81 2.39
CA PRO A 120 15.42 2.82 1.09
C PRO A 120 16.32 2.25 -0.01
N PRO A 121 15.75 1.49 -0.97
CA PRO A 121 16.48 1.02 -2.13
C PRO A 121 16.85 2.18 -3.06
N ALA A 122 17.87 1.98 -3.87
CA ALA A 122 18.15 2.87 -4.99
C ALA A 122 17.09 2.69 -6.09
N PHE A 123 16.82 3.78 -6.82
CA PHE A 123 15.91 3.78 -7.95
C PHE A 123 16.68 4.00 -9.25
N GLU A 124 16.43 3.13 -10.23
CA GLU A 124 16.97 3.26 -11.58
C GLU A 124 15.82 3.44 -12.55
N PHE A 125 15.95 4.41 -13.46
CA PHE A 125 14.93 4.72 -14.46
C PHE A 125 15.50 4.48 -15.86
N SER A 126 14.69 3.83 -16.73
CA SER A 126 15.03 3.66 -18.14
C SER A 126 13.78 3.88 -19.00
N ALA A 127 13.97 4.39 -20.20
CA ALA A 127 12.91 4.54 -21.18
C ALA A 127 13.33 3.79 -22.46
N ARG A 128 12.37 3.09 -23.07
CA ARG A 128 12.53 2.41 -24.35
C ARG A 128 11.39 2.81 -25.27
N ALA A 129 11.65 2.92 -26.57
CA ALA A 129 10.57 3.02 -27.53
C ALA A 129 9.73 1.73 -27.50
N ALA A 130 8.43 1.85 -27.49
CA ALA A 130 7.57 0.69 -27.70
C ALA A 130 7.89 0.05 -29.06
N ALA A 131 7.93 -1.29 -29.11
CA ALA A 131 7.93 -1.98 -30.39
C ALA A 131 6.72 -1.49 -31.21
N VAL A 132 6.94 -1.18 -32.46
CA VAL A 132 5.83 -0.72 -33.34
C VAL A 132 4.81 -1.84 -33.39
N ALA A 133 3.61 -1.58 -32.83
CA ALA A 133 2.51 -2.53 -32.91
C ALA A 133 2.21 -2.85 -34.40
N THR A 134 2.13 -4.12 -34.71
CA THR A 134 1.76 -4.56 -36.06
C THR A 134 0.38 -4.06 -36.41
N SER A 135 0.08 -3.95 -37.72
CA SER A 135 -1.25 -3.52 -38.19
C SER A 135 -2.38 -4.35 -37.59
N ALA A 136 -2.16 -5.66 -37.38
CA ALA A 136 -3.13 -6.57 -36.76
C ALA A 136 -3.41 -6.25 -35.28
N GLU A 137 -2.41 -5.89 -34.50
CA GLU A 137 -2.57 -5.50 -33.09
C GLU A 137 -3.30 -4.16 -32.94
N ARG A 138 -3.12 -3.24 -33.88
CA ARG A 138 -3.84 -1.96 -33.91
C ARG A 138 -5.33 -2.15 -34.25
N GLU A 139 -5.65 -3.05 -35.16
CA GLU A 139 -7.02 -3.36 -35.54
C GLU A 139 -7.80 -4.05 -34.42
N LEU A 140 -7.14 -4.95 -33.68
CA LEU A 140 -7.71 -5.61 -32.51
C LEU A 140 -7.98 -4.61 -31.36
N ALA A 141 -7.09 -3.65 -31.13
CA ALA A 141 -7.26 -2.61 -30.10
C ALA A 141 -8.41 -1.63 -30.42
N LEU A 142 -8.66 -1.36 -31.69
CA LEU A 142 -9.76 -0.49 -32.15
C LEU A 142 -11.12 -1.18 -32.13
N SER A 143 -11.18 -2.51 -32.19
CA SER A 143 -12.43 -3.28 -32.12
C SER A 143 -12.90 -3.58 -30.70
N ALA A 144 -12.14 -3.22 -29.67
CA ALA A 144 -12.41 -3.47 -28.25
C ALA A 144 -12.94 -2.24 -27.48
N VAL A 145 -13.34 -1.15 -28.21
CA VAL A 145 -13.88 0.09 -27.61
C VAL A 145 -15.40 0.15 -27.75
#